data_fadb8d8a66a892aeccd346adf5cad202
#
_entry.id   fadb8d8a66a892aeccd346adf5cad202
#
_cell.length_a   1.000
_cell.length_b   1.000
_cell.length_c   1.000
_cell.angle_alpha   90.00
_cell.angle_beta   90.00
_cell.angle_gamma   90.00
#
_symmetry.space_group_name_H-M   'P 1'
#
loop_
_entity.id
_entity.type
_entity.pdbx_description
1 polymer ?
#
loop_
_entity_poly.entity_id
_entity_poly.type
_entity_poly.pdbx_seq_one_letter_code
_entity_poly.pdbx_strand_id
1 'polypeptide(L)'
;MLVFGTRPEAIKMAPLVKEFQKHPESFETIVCVTGQHREMLDQVLKLFEITPDYDLNIMRQGQDLYDVTARVLVGMRDVLREATPDVVLVHGDTTTSTAAALAAFYQQIPVGHIEAGLRTHNIYSPWPEEMNRQITGRIATYNFAPTRLSKQNLMREDVSPDSILVTGNTVIDALRQVVRKIKTDAELDKELEGVLLRSGYDVNRLVEGKRLVLITGHRRENFGDGFIHMCTAIKDLTRKYPEVDFVYPMHLNPNVRKPIHEVFGGDLSDLGNMFFIEPLEYLSFVYLMEKSTIVLTDSGGIQEEAPGLGKPVLVMRDTTERPEALAAGTVKLVGTDYDKIVSEVSALLDDTAYYDAMSQAVNPYGDGLACGRIVEFLNQRK
;
A
#
# COMPACT_ATOMS: atom_id res chain seq x y z
N MET A 1 -7.43 3.02 -21.36
CA MET A 1 -6.98 4.20 -20.57
C MET A 1 -6.88 3.80 -19.09
N LEU A 2 -5.79 4.13 -18.39
CA LEU A 2 -5.64 3.92 -16.95
C LEU A 2 -5.74 5.29 -16.26
N VAL A 3 -6.61 5.40 -15.23
CA VAL A 3 -6.89 6.66 -14.54
C VAL A 3 -6.56 6.52 -13.06
N PHE A 4 -5.76 7.43 -12.51
CA PHE A 4 -5.42 7.48 -11.10
C PHE A 4 -4.97 8.88 -10.67
N GLY A 5 -5.00 9.19 -9.38
CA GLY A 5 -4.75 10.56 -8.91
C GLY A 5 -4.05 10.69 -7.58
N THR A 6 -3.90 9.60 -6.83
CA THR A 6 -3.23 9.57 -5.53
C THR A 6 -1.98 8.70 -5.57
N ARG A 7 -1.08 8.88 -4.60
CA ARG A 7 0.13 8.06 -4.47
C ARG A 7 -0.18 6.55 -4.32
N PRO A 8 -1.12 6.12 -3.46
CA PRO A 8 -1.44 4.70 -3.33
C PRO A 8 -1.97 4.08 -4.62
N GLU A 9 -2.82 4.78 -5.35
CA GLU A 9 -3.29 4.34 -6.67
C GLU A 9 -2.12 4.23 -7.66
N ALA A 10 -1.26 5.26 -7.73
CA ALA A 10 -0.13 5.29 -8.64
C ALA A 10 0.82 4.11 -8.43
N ILE A 11 1.14 3.77 -7.17
CA ILE A 11 1.98 2.61 -6.84
C ILE A 11 1.39 1.32 -7.41
N LYS A 12 0.08 1.13 -7.28
CA LYS A 12 -0.61 -0.09 -7.70
C LYS A 12 -0.96 -0.13 -9.20
N MET A 13 -1.09 1.05 -9.83
CA MET A 13 -1.39 1.17 -11.27
C MET A 13 -0.13 1.23 -12.14
N ALA A 14 0.99 1.72 -11.63
CA ALA A 14 2.24 1.83 -12.39
C ALA A 14 2.73 0.50 -12.97
N PRO A 15 2.77 -0.62 -12.22
CA PRO A 15 3.17 -1.91 -12.81
C PRO A 15 2.19 -2.38 -13.89
N LEU A 16 0.91 -2.04 -13.78
CA LEU A 16 -0.10 -2.37 -14.79
C LEU A 16 0.11 -1.54 -16.06
N VAL A 17 0.41 -0.24 -15.94
CA VAL A 17 0.81 0.59 -17.08
C VAL A 17 2.00 -0.03 -17.83
N LYS A 18 3.05 -0.41 -17.08
CA LYS A 18 4.25 -1.04 -17.66
C LYS A 18 3.93 -2.37 -18.31
N GLU A 19 3.01 -3.15 -17.75
CA GLU A 19 2.60 -4.43 -18.34
C GLU A 19 1.86 -4.24 -19.67
N PHE A 20 0.90 -3.32 -19.76
CA PHE A 20 0.25 -2.97 -21.01
C PHE A 20 1.24 -2.47 -22.08
N GLN A 21 2.20 -1.64 -21.69
CA GLN A 21 3.21 -1.09 -22.60
C GLN A 21 4.14 -2.16 -23.21
N LYS A 22 4.20 -3.37 -22.65
CA LYS A 22 4.93 -4.52 -23.22
C LYS A 22 4.19 -5.16 -24.42
N HIS A 23 2.93 -4.82 -24.62
CA HIS A 23 2.05 -5.41 -25.65
C HIS A 23 1.51 -4.36 -26.62
N PRO A 24 2.39 -3.56 -27.29
CA PRO A 24 1.96 -2.47 -28.16
C PRO A 24 1.21 -2.97 -29.42
N GLU A 25 1.42 -4.24 -29.80
CA GLU A 25 0.69 -4.90 -30.88
C GLU A 25 -0.79 -5.15 -30.55
N SER A 26 -1.12 -5.17 -29.27
CA SER A 26 -2.45 -5.47 -28.76
C SER A 26 -3.14 -4.27 -28.12
N PHE A 27 -2.39 -3.33 -27.56
CA PHE A 27 -2.93 -2.23 -26.76
C PHE A 27 -2.23 -0.91 -27.05
N GLU A 28 -3.02 0.12 -27.30
CA GLU A 28 -2.60 1.50 -27.13
C GLU A 28 -2.85 1.90 -25.66
N THR A 29 -1.78 2.18 -24.93
CA THR A 29 -1.84 2.46 -23.49
C THR A 29 -1.89 3.96 -23.26
N ILE A 30 -3.01 4.45 -22.75
CA ILE A 30 -3.23 5.86 -22.42
C ILE A 30 -3.25 6.01 -20.90
N VAL A 31 -2.44 6.91 -20.36
CA VAL A 31 -2.37 7.22 -18.93
C VAL A 31 -2.95 8.60 -18.67
N CYS A 32 -3.99 8.66 -17.83
CA CYS A 32 -4.59 9.90 -17.38
C CYS A 32 -4.43 10.04 -15.86
N VAL A 33 -3.75 11.10 -15.42
CA VAL A 33 -3.62 11.41 -14.00
C VAL A 33 -4.54 12.57 -13.64
N THR A 34 -5.17 12.49 -12.46
CA THR A 34 -6.02 13.58 -11.98
C THR A 34 -5.24 14.60 -11.15
N GLY A 35 -4.13 14.18 -10.53
CA GLY A 35 -3.32 15.05 -9.69
C GLY A 35 -4.02 15.47 -8.41
N GLN A 36 -4.82 14.57 -7.80
CA GLN A 36 -5.48 14.81 -6.53
C GLN A 36 -4.48 15.08 -5.40
N HIS A 37 -3.29 14.41 -5.43
CA HIS A 37 -2.14 14.63 -4.55
C HIS A 37 -0.88 14.80 -5.40
N ARG A 38 -0.59 16.03 -5.84
CA ARG A 38 0.40 16.33 -6.89
C ARG A 38 1.80 15.79 -6.63
N GLU A 39 2.45 16.27 -5.57
CA GLU A 39 3.87 15.95 -5.30
C GLU A 39 4.12 14.46 -5.07
N MET A 40 3.26 13.82 -4.29
CA MET A 40 3.39 12.38 -3.99
C MET A 40 3.13 11.50 -5.23
N LEU A 41 2.27 11.94 -6.12
CA LEU A 41 1.99 11.26 -7.39
C LEU A 41 3.21 11.33 -8.30
N ASP A 42 3.81 12.51 -8.45
CA ASP A 42 4.95 12.74 -9.33
C ASP A 42 6.17 11.90 -8.95
N GLN A 43 6.39 11.67 -7.64
CA GLN A 43 7.45 10.78 -7.15
C GLN A 43 7.28 9.34 -7.68
N VAL A 44 6.05 8.82 -7.68
CA VAL A 44 5.76 7.47 -8.18
C VAL A 44 5.87 7.41 -9.70
N LEU A 45 5.36 8.40 -10.41
CA LEU A 45 5.51 8.49 -11.87
C LEU A 45 6.98 8.47 -12.28
N LYS A 46 7.82 9.24 -11.59
CA LYS A 46 9.27 9.24 -11.80
C LYS A 46 9.92 7.90 -11.51
N LEU A 47 9.56 7.26 -10.37
CA LEU A 47 10.10 5.96 -9.96
C LEU A 47 9.86 4.89 -11.03
N PHE A 48 8.66 4.85 -11.60
CA PHE A 48 8.26 3.89 -12.62
C PHE A 48 8.47 4.41 -14.07
N GLU A 49 9.06 5.59 -14.22
CA GLU A 49 9.35 6.17 -15.55
C GLU A 49 8.09 6.27 -16.42
N ILE A 50 7.01 6.80 -15.85
CA ILE A 50 5.73 7.00 -16.52
C ILE A 50 5.54 8.48 -16.80
N THR A 51 5.26 8.80 -18.08
CA THR A 51 4.80 10.11 -18.51
C THR A 51 3.31 10.00 -18.81
N PRO A 52 2.43 10.72 -18.11
CA PRO A 52 1.01 10.69 -18.41
C PRO A 52 0.71 11.38 -19.75
N ASP A 53 -0.27 10.85 -20.48
CA ASP A 53 -0.77 11.46 -21.73
C ASP A 53 -1.74 12.61 -21.42
N TYR A 54 -2.49 12.49 -20.31
CA TYR A 54 -3.42 13.51 -19.81
C TYR A 54 -3.18 13.80 -18.33
N ASP A 55 -3.25 15.07 -17.97
CA ASP A 55 -3.12 15.53 -16.59
C ASP A 55 -4.20 16.57 -16.27
N LEU A 56 -5.18 16.19 -15.46
CA LEU A 56 -6.27 17.08 -15.07
C LEU A 56 -5.87 18.14 -14.06
N ASN A 57 -4.79 17.91 -13.33
CA ASN A 57 -4.22 18.83 -12.34
C ASN A 57 -5.27 19.46 -11.42
N ILE A 58 -6.11 18.62 -10.80
CA ILE A 58 -7.29 19.09 -10.05
C ILE A 58 -6.97 19.60 -8.65
N MET A 59 -5.74 19.38 -8.14
CA MET A 59 -5.39 19.79 -6.78
C MET A 59 -5.58 21.27 -6.55
N ARG A 60 -6.34 21.62 -5.50
CA ARG A 60 -6.55 23.00 -5.02
C ARG A 60 -6.49 23.03 -3.52
N GLN A 61 -6.04 24.14 -2.95
CA GLN A 61 -6.03 24.32 -1.51
C GLN A 61 -7.47 24.39 -0.97
N GLY A 62 -7.74 23.61 0.11
CA GLY A 62 -9.04 23.61 0.78
C GLY A 62 -10.17 22.92 0.01
N GLN A 63 -9.87 22.15 -1.05
CA GLN A 63 -10.88 21.38 -1.78
C GLN A 63 -11.52 20.29 -0.90
N ASP A 64 -12.83 20.15 -1.06
CA ASP A 64 -13.61 19.08 -0.43
C ASP A 64 -13.94 17.94 -1.41
N LEU A 65 -14.73 16.95 -0.94
CA LEU A 65 -15.11 15.81 -1.77
C LEU A 65 -15.98 16.21 -2.96
N TYR A 66 -16.81 17.25 -2.82
CA TYR A 66 -17.63 17.76 -3.91
C TYR A 66 -16.75 18.37 -5.00
N ASP A 67 -15.76 19.16 -4.61
CA ASP A 67 -14.79 19.77 -5.52
C ASP A 67 -14.02 18.72 -6.32
N VAL A 68 -13.48 17.71 -5.63
CA VAL A 68 -12.74 16.61 -6.27
C VAL A 68 -13.63 15.84 -7.23
N THR A 69 -14.82 15.44 -6.79
CA THR A 69 -15.78 14.68 -7.62
C THR A 69 -16.17 15.47 -8.88
N ALA A 70 -16.55 16.74 -8.71
CA ALA A 70 -16.99 17.58 -9.84
C ALA A 70 -15.85 17.80 -10.84
N ARG A 71 -14.65 18.13 -10.37
CA ARG A 71 -13.50 18.40 -11.26
C ARG A 71 -13.04 17.15 -12.02
N VAL A 72 -12.99 16.00 -11.36
CA VAL A 72 -12.66 14.73 -12.04
C VAL A 72 -13.74 14.39 -13.06
N LEU A 73 -15.02 14.42 -12.68
CA LEU A 73 -16.13 14.08 -13.55
C LEU A 73 -16.14 14.94 -14.84
N VAL A 74 -16.03 16.27 -14.67
CA VAL A 74 -16.03 17.21 -15.80
C VAL A 74 -14.75 17.12 -16.62
N GLY A 75 -13.58 17.02 -15.98
CA GLY A 75 -12.31 16.86 -16.68
C GLY A 75 -12.24 15.57 -17.49
N MET A 76 -12.67 14.46 -16.91
CA MET A 76 -12.74 13.19 -17.61
C MET A 76 -13.70 13.18 -18.78
N ARG A 77 -14.81 13.95 -18.73
CA ARG A 77 -15.72 14.09 -19.87
C ARG A 77 -14.99 14.49 -21.15
N ASP A 78 -14.13 15.48 -21.04
CA ASP A 78 -13.46 16.07 -22.19
C ASP A 78 -12.30 15.15 -22.68
N VAL A 79 -11.53 14.58 -21.73
CA VAL A 79 -10.48 13.58 -22.04
C VAL A 79 -11.05 12.35 -22.73
N LEU A 80 -12.18 11.82 -22.25
CA LEU A 80 -12.80 10.63 -22.84
C LEU A 80 -13.37 10.88 -24.24
N ARG A 81 -13.86 12.11 -24.51
CA ARG A 81 -14.32 12.52 -25.86
C ARG A 81 -13.16 12.62 -26.87
N GLU A 82 -12.02 13.09 -26.40
CA GLU A 82 -10.83 13.22 -27.24
C GLU A 82 -10.15 11.86 -27.47
N ALA A 83 -9.87 11.13 -26.40
CA ALA A 83 -9.10 9.89 -26.45
C ALA A 83 -9.92 8.67 -26.93
N THR A 84 -11.25 8.69 -26.78
CA THR A 84 -12.18 7.60 -27.18
C THR A 84 -11.67 6.19 -26.81
N PRO A 85 -11.30 5.91 -25.53
CA PRO A 85 -10.75 4.62 -25.17
C PRO A 85 -11.79 3.51 -25.19
N ASP A 86 -11.38 2.28 -25.55
CA ASP A 86 -12.26 1.10 -25.54
C ASP A 86 -12.58 0.63 -24.11
N VAL A 87 -11.72 0.93 -23.14
CA VAL A 87 -11.91 0.60 -21.73
C VAL A 87 -11.20 1.62 -20.83
N VAL A 88 -11.82 1.95 -19.70
CA VAL A 88 -11.24 2.77 -18.66
C VAL A 88 -10.96 1.90 -17.44
N LEU A 89 -9.71 1.88 -16.97
CA LEU A 89 -9.30 1.16 -15.77
C LEU A 89 -9.14 2.15 -14.61
N VAL A 90 -9.82 1.87 -13.51
CA VAL A 90 -9.75 2.62 -12.25
C VAL A 90 -9.32 1.71 -11.11
N HIS A 91 -8.79 2.25 -10.03
CA HIS A 91 -8.24 1.46 -8.95
C HIS A 91 -8.91 1.77 -7.61
N GLY A 92 -9.31 0.74 -6.88
CA GLY A 92 -9.67 0.82 -5.46
C GLY A 92 -10.90 1.66 -5.18
N ASP A 93 -10.74 2.66 -4.33
CA ASP A 93 -11.84 3.28 -3.59
C ASP A 93 -11.76 4.81 -3.46
N THR A 94 -10.87 5.45 -4.21
CA THR A 94 -10.72 6.90 -4.15
C THR A 94 -11.90 7.61 -4.83
N THR A 95 -12.09 8.87 -4.48
CA THR A 95 -13.04 9.75 -5.19
C THR A 95 -12.68 9.89 -6.67
N THR A 96 -11.39 9.91 -7.00
CA THR A 96 -10.90 9.86 -8.40
C THR A 96 -11.43 8.64 -9.13
N SER A 97 -11.29 7.45 -8.56
CA SER A 97 -11.73 6.19 -9.19
C SER A 97 -13.23 6.17 -9.46
N THR A 98 -14.02 6.57 -8.47
CA THR A 98 -15.49 6.60 -8.59
C THR A 98 -15.95 7.64 -9.61
N ALA A 99 -15.41 8.85 -9.57
CA ALA A 99 -15.80 9.91 -10.51
C ALA A 99 -15.35 9.60 -11.95
N ALA A 100 -14.16 9.02 -12.14
CA ALA A 100 -13.69 8.60 -13.46
C ALA A 100 -14.53 7.44 -14.01
N ALA A 101 -14.90 6.45 -13.17
CA ALA A 101 -15.81 5.37 -13.55
C ALA A 101 -17.18 5.88 -13.99
N LEU A 102 -17.74 6.84 -13.24
CA LEU A 102 -19.01 7.48 -13.57
C LEU A 102 -18.94 8.27 -14.89
N ALA A 103 -17.86 9.00 -15.12
CA ALA A 103 -17.64 9.72 -16.38
C ALA A 103 -17.58 8.77 -17.58
N ALA A 104 -16.88 7.64 -17.46
CA ALA A 104 -16.80 6.59 -18.49
C ALA A 104 -18.19 5.96 -18.73
N PHE A 105 -18.93 5.67 -17.67
CA PHE A 105 -20.28 5.13 -17.76
C PHE A 105 -21.22 6.05 -18.54
N TYR A 106 -21.16 7.37 -18.33
CA TYR A 106 -21.99 8.34 -19.06
C TYR A 106 -21.71 8.38 -20.57
N GLN A 107 -20.51 7.95 -20.97
CA GLN A 107 -20.14 7.84 -22.37
C GLN A 107 -20.23 6.38 -22.89
N GLN A 108 -20.82 5.47 -22.11
CA GLN A 108 -20.99 4.05 -22.43
C GLN A 108 -19.66 3.33 -22.69
N ILE A 109 -18.57 3.79 -22.06
CA ILE A 109 -17.26 3.17 -22.13
C ILE A 109 -17.16 2.13 -21.00
N PRO A 110 -16.81 0.86 -21.32
CA PRO A 110 -16.59 -0.17 -20.32
C PRO A 110 -15.57 0.24 -19.25
N VAL A 111 -15.84 -0.10 -17.99
CA VAL A 111 -14.96 0.18 -16.86
C VAL A 111 -14.40 -1.12 -16.30
N GLY A 112 -13.08 -1.18 -16.11
CA GLY A 112 -12.40 -2.21 -15.33
C GLY A 112 -12.01 -1.67 -13.96
N HIS A 113 -12.40 -2.37 -12.92
CA HIS A 113 -12.11 -2.02 -11.53
C HIS A 113 -10.99 -2.89 -10.97
N ILE A 114 -9.83 -2.30 -10.76
CA ILE A 114 -8.66 -2.95 -10.13
C ILE A 114 -8.81 -2.87 -8.61
N GLU A 115 -8.48 -3.94 -7.90
CA GLU A 115 -8.68 -4.10 -6.45
C GLU A 115 -10.19 -4.09 -6.08
N ALA A 116 -10.99 -4.74 -6.91
CA ALA A 116 -12.44 -4.80 -6.73
C ALA A 116 -12.86 -5.77 -5.61
N GLY A 117 -13.91 -5.42 -4.87
CA GLY A 117 -14.58 -6.34 -3.95
C GLY A 117 -14.10 -6.33 -2.50
N LEU A 118 -13.19 -5.43 -2.11
CA LEU A 118 -12.93 -5.17 -0.69
C LEU A 118 -14.17 -4.56 -0.03
N ARG A 119 -14.57 -5.09 1.14
CA ARG A 119 -15.77 -4.64 1.87
C ARG A 119 -15.54 -4.64 3.37
N THR A 120 -16.02 -3.58 4.02
CA THR A 120 -16.18 -3.51 5.48
C THR A 120 -17.63 -3.71 5.89
N HIS A 121 -18.57 -3.62 4.94
CA HIS A 121 -20.02 -3.63 5.17
C HIS A 121 -20.54 -2.47 6.04
N ASN A 122 -19.75 -1.42 6.19
CA ASN A 122 -20.13 -0.18 6.87
C ASN A 122 -19.78 1.01 5.98
N ILE A 123 -20.77 1.59 5.30
CA ILE A 123 -20.59 2.69 4.34
C ILE A 123 -19.97 3.96 4.92
N TYR A 124 -19.89 4.06 6.25
CA TYR A 124 -19.26 5.17 6.97
C TYR A 124 -17.90 4.81 7.56
N SER A 125 -17.37 3.59 7.30
CA SER A 125 -16.07 3.16 7.85
C SER A 125 -15.37 2.14 6.94
N PRO A 126 -14.29 2.53 6.22
CA PRO A 126 -13.78 3.89 6.05
C PRO A 126 -14.72 4.75 5.21
N TRP A 127 -14.72 6.05 5.49
CA TRP A 127 -15.55 7.01 4.76
C TRP A 127 -14.66 8.02 4.00
N PRO A 128 -14.91 8.26 2.70
CA PRO A 128 -16.01 7.76 1.83
C PRO A 128 -15.71 6.45 1.10
N GLU A 129 -14.60 5.78 1.41
CA GLU A 129 -14.01 4.71 0.61
C GLU A 129 -14.93 3.51 0.44
N GLU A 130 -15.63 3.07 1.50
CA GLU A 130 -16.53 1.89 1.38
C GLU A 130 -17.66 2.15 0.40
N MET A 131 -18.26 3.33 0.40
CA MET A 131 -19.30 3.69 -0.57
C MET A 131 -18.71 3.83 -1.99
N ASN A 132 -17.52 4.40 -2.13
CA ASN A 132 -16.83 4.48 -3.42
C ASN A 132 -16.61 3.10 -4.03
N ARG A 133 -16.20 2.10 -3.23
CA ARG A 133 -16.06 0.70 -3.68
C ARG A 133 -17.37 0.14 -4.23
N GLN A 134 -18.47 0.36 -3.52
CA GLN A 134 -19.79 -0.15 -3.91
C GLN A 134 -20.30 0.51 -5.20
N ILE A 135 -20.17 1.84 -5.33
CA ILE A 135 -20.57 2.57 -6.53
C ILE A 135 -19.72 2.11 -7.73
N THR A 136 -18.40 2.06 -7.57
CA THR A 136 -17.49 1.65 -8.65
C THR A 136 -17.74 0.21 -9.06
N GLY A 137 -17.92 -0.70 -8.10
CA GLY A 137 -18.23 -2.11 -8.37
C GLY A 137 -19.55 -2.31 -9.12
N ARG A 138 -20.53 -1.42 -8.90
CA ARG A 138 -21.81 -1.47 -9.63
C ARG A 138 -21.71 -0.98 -11.08
N ILE A 139 -20.80 -0.02 -11.32
CA ILE A 139 -20.54 0.53 -12.66
C ILE A 139 -19.65 -0.41 -13.49
N ALA A 140 -18.71 -1.09 -12.85
CA ALA A 140 -17.66 -1.84 -13.52
C ALA A 140 -18.21 -2.99 -14.39
N THR A 141 -17.74 -3.04 -15.63
CA THR A 141 -17.95 -4.15 -16.57
C THR A 141 -17.04 -5.33 -16.21
N TYR A 142 -15.80 -5.04 -15.81
CA TYR A 142 -14.80 -6.03 -15.41
C TYR A 142 -14.32 -5.75 -13.99
N ASN A 143 -14.29 -6.78 -13.13
CA ASN A 143 -13.86 -6.67 -11.75
C ASN A 143 -12.63 -7.56 -11.51
N PHE A 144 -11.51 -6.93 -11.19
CA PHE A 144 -10.25 -7.61 -10.90
C PHE A 144 -10.08 -7.68 -9.37
N ALA A 145 -10.50 -8.79 -8.80
CA ALA A 145 -10.53 -9.00 -7.35
C ALA A 145 -9.15 -9.47 -6.85
N PRO A 146 -8.62 -8.88 -5.77
CA PRO A 146 -7.32 -9.30 -5.22
C PRO A 146 -7.38 -10.71 -4.60
N THR A 147 -8.53 -11.13 -4.06
CA THR A 147 -8.68 -12.39 -3.34
C THR A 147 -10.00 -13.10 -3.70
N ARG A 148 -10.11 -14.35 -3.28
CA ARG A 148 -11.38 -15.11 -3.39
C ARG A 148 -12.49 -14.50 -2.53
N LEU A 149 -12.16 -13.97 -1.35
CA LEU A 149 -13.14 -13.28 -0.50
C LEU A 149 -13.70 -12.04 -1.19
N SER A 150 -12.82 -11.24 -1.81
CA SER A 150 -13.24 -10.08 -2.60
C SER A 150 -14.19 -10.47 -3.75
N LYS A 151 -13.91 -11.57 -4.46
CA LYS A 151 -14.84 -12.14 -5.45
C LYS A 151 -16.17 -12.51 -4.82
N GLN A 152 -16.18 -13.18 -3.67
CA GLN A 152 -17.41 -13.57 -2.98
C GLN A 152 -18.24 -12.35 -2.55
N ASN A 153 -17.59 -11.26 -2.10
CA ASN A 153 -18.28 -10.03 -1.75
C ASN A 153 -19.03 -9.44 -2.96
N LEU A 154 -18.37 -9.38 -4.12
CA LEU A 154 -19.00 -8.92 -5.37
C LEU A 154 -20.18 -9.81 -5.78
N MET A 155 -20.04 -11.13 -5.69
CA MET A 155 -21.13 -12.08 -6.01
C MET A 155 -22.32 -11.93 -5.08
N ARG A 156 -22.11 -11.60 -3.80
CA ARG A 156 -23.21 -11.29 -2.85
C ARG A 156 -23.96 -10.00 -3.19
N GLU A 157 -23.37 -9.15 -3.98
CA GLU A 157 -23.96 -7.90 -4.50
C GLU A 157 -24.48 -8.06 -5.94
N ASP A 158 -24.78 -9.29 -6.35
CA ASP A 158 -25.32 -9.63 -7.68
C ASP A 158 -24.41 -9.28 -8.86
N VAL A 159 -23.09 -9.19 -8.65
CA VAL A 159 -22.13 -9.07 -9.74
C VAL A 159 -21.91 -10.45 -10.39
N SER A 160 -22.05 -10.52 -11.71
CA SER A 160 -21.88 -11.78 -12.47
C SER A 160 -20.49 -12.39 -12.26
N PRO A 161 -20.40 -13.68 -11.92
CA PRO A 161 -19.10 -14.37 -11.77
C PRO A 161 -18.19 -14.27 -13.01
N ASP A 162 -18.77 -14.20 -14.19
CA ASP A 162 -18.03 -14.13 -15.47
C ASP A 162 -17.35 -12.77 -15.69
N SER A 163 -17.79 -11.74 -14.97
CA SER A 163 -17.17 -10.41 -14.97
C SER A 163 -16.09 -10.24 -13.90
N ILE A 164 -15.84 -11.28 -13.08
CA ILE A 164 -14.92 -11.20 -11.96
C ILE A 164 -13.74 -12.16 -12.15
N LEU A 165 -12.54 -11.61 -12.23
CA LEU A 165 -11.28 -12.37 -12.23
C LEU A 165 -10.54 -12.17 -10.90
N VAL A 166 -10.15 -13.25 -10.24
CA VAL A 166 -9.23 -13.19 -9.09
C VAL A 166 -7.80 -13.11 -9.62
N THR A 167 -7.16 -11.97 -9.40
CA THR A 167 -5.84 -11.66 -9.98
C THR A 167 -4.69 -11.69 -8.99
N GLY A 168 -4.97 -11.48 -7.72
CA GLY A 168 -4.02 -10.94 -6.75
C GLY A 168 -4.05 -9.41 -6.75
N ASN A 169 -3.32 -8.79 -5.84
CA ASN A 169 -3.21 -7.34 -5.73
C ASN A 169 -1.97 -6.86 -6.50
N THR A 170 -2.14 -5.85 -7.35
CA THR A 170 -1.06 -5.25 -8.14
C THR A 170 0.03 -4.57 -7.31
N VAL A 171 -0.23 -4.33 -6.00
CA VAL A 171 0.80 -3.84 -5.08
C VAL A 171 1.97 -4.82 -4.95
N ILE A 172 1.72 -6.13 -5.08
CA ILE A 172 2.78 -7.15 -5.03
C ILE A 172 3.63 -7.11 -6.30
N ASP A 173 3.01 -6.84 -7.45
CA ASP A 173 3.73 -6.60 -8.72
C ASP A 173 4.64 -5.37 -8.58
N ALA A 174 4.12 -4.26 -8.03
CA ALA A 174 4.89 -3.03 -7.78
C ALA A 174 6.08 -3.29 -6.87
N LEU A 175 5.82 -3.95 -5.74
CA LEU A 175 6.84 -4.30 -4.76
C LEU A 175 7.98 -5.11 -5.39
N ARG A 176 7.65 -6.15 -6.17
CA ARG A 176 8.65 -6.99 -6.86
C ARG A 176 9.44 -6.22 -7.91
N GLN A 177 8.81 -5.31 -8.65
CA GLN A 177 9.52 -4.46 -9.61
C GLN A 177 10.52 -3.53 -8.89
N VAL A 178 10.10 -2.90 -7.79
CA VAL A 178 10.96 -2.01 -6.99
C VAL A 178 12.14 -2.80 -6.39
N VAL A 179 11.88 -3.93 -5.76
CA VAL A 179 12.95 -4.78 -5.17
C VAL A 179 13.92 -5.27 -6.24
N ARG A 180 13.40 -5.66 -7.42
CA ARG A 180 14.28 -6.04 -8.54
C ARG A 180 15.16 -4.88 -8.99
N LYS A 181 14.59 -3.68 -9.15
CA LYS A 181 15.33 -2.47 -9.52
C LYS A 181 16.46 -2.20 -8.52
N ILE A 182 16.17 -2.25 -7.24
CA ILE A 182 17.18 -2.08 -6.17
C ILE A 182 18.29 -3.12 -6.29
N LYS A 183 17.95 -4.41 -6.43
CA LYS A 183 18.93 -5.51 -6.46
C LYS A 183 19.80 -5.57 -7.72
N THR A 184 19.34 -4.95 -8.82
CA THR A 184 20.07 -4.94 -10.09
C THR A 184 20.82 -3.66 -10.36
N ASP A 185 20.64 -2.63 -9.55
CA ASP A 185 21.26 -1.32 -9.71
C ASP A 185 22.09 -0.98 -8.45
N ALA A 186 23.40 -1.21 -8.54
CA ALA A 186 24.33 -0.97 -7.44
C ALA A 186 24.52 0.53 -7.10
N GLU A 187 24.25 1.44 -8.04
CA GLU A 187 24.29 2.88 -7.78
C GLU A 187 23.08 3.29 -6.97
N LEU A 188 21.89 2.78 -7.35
CA LEU A 188 20.66 2.99 -6.60
C LEU A 188 20.74 2.40 -5.18
N ASP A 189 21.32 1.21 -5.01
CA ASP A 189 21.53 0.61 -3.68
C ASP A 189 22.33 1.53 -2.77
N LYS A 190 23.47 2.06 -3.25
CA LYS A 190 24.30 3.04 -2.51
C LYS A 190 23.58 4.38 -2.27
N GLU A 191 22.80 4.86 -3.24
CA GLU A 191 21.99 6.06 -3.06
C GLU A 191 21.01 5.88 -1.90
N LEU A 192 20.33 4.73 -1.83
CA LEU A 192 19.37 4.41 -0.78
C LEU A 192 20.03 4.22 0.59
N GLU A 193 21.22 3.63 0.66
CA GLU A 193 22.05 3.63 1.89
C GLU A 193 22.29 5.07 2.36
N GLY A 194 22.68 5.96 1.46
CA GLY A 194 22.88 7.38 1.76
C GLY A 194 21.60 8.10 2.20
N VAL A 195 20.44 7.75 1.63
CA VAL A 195 19.13 8.28 2.04
C VAL A 195 18.83 7.86 3.47
N LEU A 196 18.98 6.58 3.82
CA LEU A 196 18.74 6.08 5.17
C LEU A 196 19.68 6.71 6.20
N LEU A 197 20.97 6.83 5.86
CA LEU A 197 21.95 7.48 6.73
C LEU A 197 21.59 8.93 7.04
N ARG A 198 21.21 9.71 6.03
CA ARG A 198 20.74 11.09 6.21
C ARG A 198 19.42 11.19 6.98
N SER A 199 18.57 10.16 6.89
CA SER A 199 17.33 10.09 7.65
C SER A 199 17.52 9.69 9.12
N GLY A 200 18.73 9.21 9.49
CA GLY A 200 19.09 8.87 10.86
C GLY A 200 19.37 7.38 11.12
N TYR A 201 19.52 6.54 10.10
CA TYR A 201 19.84 5.13 10.27
C TYR A 201 20.93 4.65 9.31
N ASP A 202 22.00 4.11 9.86
CA ASP A 202 23.08 3.47 9.09
C ASP A 202 22.74 1.98 8.85
N VAL A 203 22.33 1.66 7.64
CA VAL A 203 21.96 0.30 7.26
C VAL A 203 23.15 -0.69 7.25
N ASN A 204 24.40 -0.17 7.21
CA ASN A 204 25.59 -1.01 7.30
C ASN A 204 25.74 -1.70 8.67
N ARG A 205 25.02 -1.26 9.68
CA ARG A 205 24.91 -1.96 10.97
C ARG A 205 24.35 -3.39 10.82
N LEU A 206 23.63 -3.68 9.73
CA LEU A 206 23.05 -5.01 9.46
C LEU A 206 24.04 -6.00 8.82
N VAL A 207 25.22 -5.55 8.38
CA VAL A 207 26.22 -6.39 7.67
C VAL A 207 26.75 -7.54 8.51
N GLU A 208 26.75 -7.43 9.84
CA GLU A 208 27.21 -8.45 10.77
C GLU A 208 26.13 -9.44 11.23
N GLY A 209 25.02 -9.56 10.48
CA GLY A 209 23.91 -10.44 10.83
C GLY A 209 22.98 -9.89 11.92
N LYS A 210 23.06 -8.60 12.23
CA LYS A 210 22.08 -7.92 13.08
C LYS A 210 20.69 -8.02 12.48
N ARG A 211 19.71 -8.20 13.36
CA ARG A 211 18.30 -8.21 12.97
C ARG A 211 17.70 -6.79 13.11
N LEU A 212 16.68 -6.53 12.31
CA LEU A 212 15.98 -5.26 12.29
C LEU A 212 14.48 -5.46 12.49
N VAL A 213 13.91 -4.76 13.46
CA VAL A 213 12.46 -4.58 13.60
C VAL A 213 12.08 -3.23 13.03
N LEU A 214 11.35 -3.25 11.91
CA LEU A 214 10.78 -2.04 11.30
C LEU A 214 9.44 -1.71 11.95
N ILE A 215 9.28 -0.48 12.42
CA ILE A 215 8.08 -0.02 13.11
C ILE A 215 7.40 1.08 12.30
N THR A 216 6.09 0.98 12.13
CA THR A 216 5.27 2.08 11.60
C THR A 216 3.98 2.20 12.39
N GLY A 217 3.64 3.40 12.83
CA GLY A 217 2.43 3.64 13.61
C GLY A 217 2.01 5.10 13.54
N HIS A 218 0.78 5.35 13.11
CA HIS A 218 0.25 6.71 12.99
C HIS A 218 -1.29 6.76 12.97
N ARG A 219 -1.97 5.62 13.16
CA ARG A 219 -3.43 5.53 13.12
C ARG A 219 -4.07 6.28 14.29
N ARG A 220 -5.10 7.07 13.97
CA ARG A 220 -5.83 7.89 14.96
C ARG A 220 -6.52 7.05 16.04
N GLU A 221 -6.95 5.84 15.67
CA GLU A 221 -7.59 4.88 16.59
C GLU A 221 -6.68 4.47 17.75
N ASN A 222 -5.36 4.55 17.57
CA ASN A 222 -4.36 4.19 18.58
C ASN A 222 -3.94 5.36 19.48
N PHE A 223 -4.33 6.61 19.18
CA PHE A 223 -3.89 7.79 19.94
C PHE A 223 -4.37 7.75 21.40
N GLY A 224 -3.60 8.38 22.28
CA GLY A 224 -3.79 8.35 23.73
C GLY A 224 -3.05 7.20 24.39
N ASP A 225 -3.67 6.55 25.37
CA ASP A 225 -3.05 5.51 26.20
C ASP A 225 -2.54 4.32 25.37
N GLY A 226 -3.27 3.95 24.32
CA GLY A 226 -2.85 2.86 23.41
C GLY A 226 -1.48 3.14 22.79
N PHE A 227 -1.25 4.37 22.31
CA PHE A 227 0.04 4.73 21.71
C PHE A 227 1.18 4.76 22.75
N ILE A 228 0.89 5.18 23.99
CA ILE A 228 1.85 5.12 25.11
C ILE A 228 2.21 3.67 25.44
N HIS A 229 1.23 2.75 25.47
CA HIS A 229 1.49 1.33 25.70
C HIS A 229 2.38 0.72 24.59
N MET A 230 2.11 1.05 23.34
CA MET A 230 2.95 0.64 22.21
C MET A 230 4.39 1.15 22.37
N CYS A 231 4.57 2.44 22.64
CA CYS A 231 5.90 3.03 22.84
C CYS A 231 6.64 2.40 24.03
N THR A 232 5.94 2.11 25.12
CA THR A 232 6.52 1.46 26.32
C THR A 232 6.98 0.04 26.00
N ALA A 233 6.15 -0.74 25.29
CA ALA A 233 6.50 -2.09 24.83
C ALA A 233 7.76 -2.07 23.95
N ILE A 234 7.82 -1.15 22.97
CA ILE A 234 8.98 -0.98 22.08
C ILE A 234 10.23 -0.63 22.91
N LYS A 235 10.12 0.30 23.85
CA LYS A 235 11.25 0.69 24.72
C LYS A 235 11.79 -0.49 25.53
N ASP A 236 10.93 -1.33 26.07
CA ASP A 236 11.38 -2.48 26.86
C ASP A 236 11.95 -3.59 25.96
N LEU A 237 11.44 -3.75 24.73
CA LEU A 237 12.03 -4.62 23.71
C LEU A 237 13.44 -4.18 23.32
N THR A 238 13.71 -2.89 23.15
CA THR A 238 15.07 -2.41 22.84
C THR A 238 16.07 -2.74 23.96
N ARG A 239 15.63 -2.72 25.22
CA ARG A 239 16.46 -3.12 26.37
C ARG A 239 16.66 -4.63 26.44
N LYS A 240 15.63 -5.40 26.10
CA LYS A 240 15.68 -6.87 26.11
C LYS A 240 16.57 -7.43 25.00
N TYR A 241 16.61 -6.76 23.84
CA TYR A 241 17.34 -7.21 22.65
C TYR A 241 18.34 -6.13 22.17
N PRO A 242 19.43 -5.88 22.91
CA PRO A 242 20.40 -4.83 22.56
C PRO A 242 21.13 -5.11 21.22
N GLU A 243 21.13 -6.36 20.75
CA GLU A 243 21.72 -6.79 19.48
C GLU A 243 20.76 -6.60 18.27
N VAL A 244 19.50 -6.24 18.50
CA VAL A 244 18.50 -6.00 17.46
C VAL A 244 18.30 -4.50 17.30
N ASP A 245 18.34 -4.00 16.07
CA ASP A 245 18.02 -2.61 15.79
C ASP A 245 16.49 -2.44 15.61
N PHE A 246 15.95 -1.40 16.17
CA PHE A 246 14.55 -0.98 16.03
C PHE A 246 14.51 0.34 15.31
N VAL A 247 13.87 0.38 14.14
CA VAL A 247 13.83 1.58 13.29
C VAL A 247 12.39 2.01 13.06
N TYR A 248 12.11 3.26 13.39
CA TYR A 248 10.78 3.84 13.31
C TYR A 248 10.78 5.14 12.50
N PRO A 249 10.42 5.09 11.21
CA PRO A 249 10.13 6.30 10.44
C PRO A 249 8.95 7.05 11.06
N MET A 250 9.24 8.18 11.71
CA MET A 250 8.23 8.93 12.49
C MET A 250 7.34 9.77 11.59
N HIS A 251 6.05 9.54 11.67
CA HIS A 251 5.08 10.44 11.03
C HIS A 251 5.15 11.86 11.66
N LEU A 252 4.96 12.89 10.83
CA LEU A 252 5.07 14.30 11.28
C LEU A 252 3.97 14.75 12.24
N ASN A 253 2.89 13.96 12.40
CA ASN A 253 1.77 14.30 13.28
C ASN A 253 2.22 14.43 14.73
N PRO A 254 1.91 15.55 15.43
CA PRO A 254 2.23 15.74 16.84
C PRO A 254 1.66 14.64 17.75
N ASN A 255 0.53 14.03 17.40
CA ASN A 255 -0.06 12.92 18.16
C ASN A 255 0.76 11.63 18.09
N VAL A 256 1.73 11.54 17.18
CA VAL A 256 2.73 10.49 17.10
C VAL A 256 3.99 10.92 17.86
N ARG A 257 4.51 12.11 17.57
CA ARG A 257 5.79 12.58 18.11
C ARG A 257 5.76 12.84 19.62
N LYS A 258 4.68 13.43 20.16
CA LYS A 258 4.57 13.74 21.59
C LYS A 258 4.68 12.50 22.48
N PRO A 259 3.90 11.43 22.31
CA PRO A 259 4.02 10.22 23.10
C PRO A 259 5.40 9.55 23.00
N ILE A 260 6.04 9.59 21.82
CA ILE A 260 7.39 9.09 21.65
C ILE A 260 8.36 9.84 22.55
N HIS A 261 8.34 11.18 22.54
CA HIS A 261 9.18 11.99 23.42
C HIS A 261 8.85 11.79 24.91
N GLU A 262 7.57 11.56 25.24
CA GLU A 262 7.15 11.27 26.62
C GLU A 262 7.77 9.96 27.13
N VAL A 263 7.74 8.91 26.34
CA VAL A 263 8.23 7.58 26.73
C VAL A 263 9.75 7.46 26.64
N PHE A 264 10.35 7.94 25.53
CA PHE A 264 11.80 7.78 25.27
C PHE A 264 12.66 8.92 25.81
N GLY A 265 12.06 10.07 26.12
CA GLY A 265 12.76 11.27 26.57
C GLY A 265 12.83 12.34 25.48
N GLY A 266 13.29 13.53 25.85
CA GLY A 266 13.36 14.69 24.95
C GLY A 266 14.40 14.55 23.84
N ASP A 267 15.51 13.88 24.13
CA ASP A 267 16.56 13.59 23.16
C ASP A 267 16.43 12.15 22.65
N LEU A 268 16.19 12.01 21.35
CA LEU A 268 16.02 10.73 20.67
C LEU A 268 17.27 10.31 19.87
N SER A 269 18.39 11.05 19.99
CA SER A 269 19.56 10.88 19.14
C SER A 269 20.52 9.78 19.57
N ASP A 270 20.49 9.37 20.84
CA ASP A 270 21.40 8.34 21.38
C ASP A 270 20.63 7.33 22.25
N LEU A 271 19.88 6.48 21.58
CA LEU A 271 19.10 5.43 22.22
C LEU A 271 19.69 4.03 21.96
N GLY A 272 20.96 3.96 21.51
CA GLY A 272 21.70 2.72 21.29
C GLY A 272 21.23 1.94 20.08
N ASN A 273 20.15 1.18 20.20
CA ASN A 273 19.58 0.34 19.14
C ASN A 273 18.13 0.74 18.73
N MET A 274 17.66 1.90 19.20
CA MET A 274 16.39 2.50 18.78
C MET A 274 16.65 3.73 17.92
N PHE A 275 16.11 3.76 16.71
CA PHE A 275 16.31 4.80 15.72
C PHE A 275 14.96 5.40 15.31
N PHE A 276 14.72 6.63 15.73
CA PHE A 276 13.62 7.44 15.22
C PHE A 276 14.12 8.24 14.03
N ILE A 277 13.64 7.92 12.84
CA ILE A 277 14.12 8.54 11.60
C ILE A 277 13.03 9.39 10.94
N GLU A 278 13.44 10.26 10.02
CA GLU A 278 12.47 11.04 9.24
C GLU A 278 11.64 10.13 8.33
N PRO A 279 10.42 10.58 7.95
CA PRO A 279 9.57 9.84 7.04
C PRO A 279 10.27 9.51 5.73
N LEU A 280 10.07 8.29 5.24
CA LEU A 280 10.69 7.80 4.01
C LEU A 280 9.72 7.87 2.82
N GLU A 281 10.26 8.13 1.64
CA GLU A 281 9.55 7.89 0.39
C GLU A 281 9.39 6.39 0.11
N TYR A 282 8.48 6.03 -0.80
CA TYR A 282 8.14 4.62 -1.05
C TYR A 282 9.35 3.75 -1.37
N LEU A 283 10.24 4.21 -2.25
CA LEU A 283 11.42 3.45 -2.65
C LEU A 283 12.37 3.16 -1.48
N SER A 284 12.71 4.16 -0.68
CA SER A 284 13.56 4.00 0.50
C SER A 284 12.88 3.24 1.64
N PHE A 285 11.54 3.35 1.73
CA PHE A 285 10.77 2.54 2.67
C PHE A 285 10.77 1.06 2.29
N VAL A 286 10.56 0.72 1.02
CA VAL A 286 10.64 -0.67 0.52
C VAL A 286 12.05 -1.23 0.74
N TYR A 287 13.10 -0.43 0.50
CA TYR A 287 14.47 -0.81 0.76
C TYR A 287 14.70 -1.20 2.23
N LEU A 288 14.24 -0.37 3.17
CA LEU A 288 14.35 -0.67 4.60
C LEU A 288 13.49 -1.88 5.00
N MET A 289 12.28 -2.01 4.46
CA MET A 289 11.40 -3.15 4.70
C MET A 289 12.00 -4.47 4.18
N GLU A 290 12.66 -4.45 3.04
CA GLU A 290 13.36 -5.63 2.49
C GLU A 290 14.48 -6.10 3.42
N LYS A 291 15.19 -5.20 4.05
CA LYS A 291 16.26 -5.51 5.02
C LYS A 291 15.74 -5.84 6.42
N SER A 292 14.47 -5.62 6.72
CA SER A 292 13.90 -5.93 8.04
C SER A 292 13.74 -7.43 8.29
N THR A 293 13.75 -7.84 9.55
CA THR A 293 13.43 -9.18 10.01
C THR A 293 11.95 -9.30 10.35
N ILE A 294 11.42 -8.34 11.08
CA ILE A 294 10.02 -8.28 11.53
C ILE A 294 9.47 -6.89 11.21
N VAL A 295 8.19 -6.81 10.90
CA VAL A 295 7.49 -5.54 10.72
C VAL A 295 6.38 -5.41 11.75
N LEU A 296 6.44 -4.36 12.56
CA LEU A 296 5.45 -3.99 13.55
C LEU A 296 4.71 -2.75 13.05
N THR A 297 3.41 -2.88 12.70
CA THR A 297 2.72 -1.84 11.93
C THR A 297 1.25 -1.68 12.32
N ASP A 298 0.69 -0.49 12.09
CA ASP A 298 -0.76 -0.25 12.07
C ASP A 298 -1.32 -0.01 10.65
N SER A 299 -0.48 -0.10 9.62
CA SER A 299 -0.85 0.16 8.22
C SER A 299 -1.53 -1.04 7.54
N GLY A 300 -2.63 -0.79 6.83
CA GLY A 300 -3.30 -1.82 6.01
C GLY A 300 -2.46 -2.30 4.83
N GLY A 301 -1.80 -1.40 4.11
CA GLY A 301 -0.98 -1.75 2.93
C GLY A 301 0.22 -2.62 3.27
N ILE A 302 0.87 -2.38 4.40
CA ILE A 302 2.03 -3.14 4.85
C ILE A 302 1.65 -4.60 5.18
N GLN A 303 0.41 -4.86 5.60
CA GLN A 303 -0.11 -6.22 5.80
C GLN A 303 -0.17 -7.03 4.49
N GLU A 304 -0.16 -6.38 3.36
CA GLU A 304 -0.11 -7.02 2.05
C GLU A 304 1.34 -7.10 1.53
N GLU A 305 2.10 -6.00 1.67
CA GLU A 305 3.44 -5.84 1.08
C GLU A 305 4.52 -6.61 1.84
N ALA A 306 4.61 -6.49 3.16
CA ALA A 306 5.68 -7.11 3.93
C ALA A 306 5.67 -8.65 3.86
N PRO A 307 4.51 -9.34 3.90
CA PRO A 307 4.46 -10.78 3.62
C PRO A 307 4.93 -11.14 2.20
N GLY A 308 4.75 -10.25 1.23
CA GLY A 308 5.29 -10.40 -0.14
C GLY A 308 6.82 -10.47 -0.20
N LEU A 309 7.49 -9.97 0.84
CA LEU A 309 8.95 -10.06 1.06
C LEU A 309 9.35 -11.17 2.04
N GLY A 310 8.41 -12.00 2.49
CA GLY A 310 8.65 -13.03 3.50
C GLY A 310 8.93 -12.47 4.90
N LYS A 311 8.36 -11.31 5.22
CA LYS A 311 8.52 -10.69 6.55
C LYS A 311 7.31 -10.96 7.43
N PRO A 312 7.48 -11.56 8.62
CA PRO A 312 6.41 -11.65 9.62
C PRO A 312 5.90 -10.27 10.00
N VAL A 313 4.59 -10.12 10.08
CA VAL A 313 3.94 -8.83 10.38
C VAL A 313 3.11 -8.93 11.66
N LEU A 314 3.40 -8.06 12.61
CA LEU A 314 2.61 -7.84 13.82
C LEU A 314 1.81 -6.55 13.66
N VAL A 315 0.50 -6.65 13.77
CA VAL A 315 -0.42 -5.55 13.49
C VAL A 315 -0.90 -4.93 14.80
N MET A 316 -0.51 -3.68 15.04
CA MET A 316 -0.88 -2.89 16.22
C MET A 316 -2.29 -2.30 16.08
N ARG A 317 -3.26 -3.18 15.87
CA ARG A 317 -4.70 -2.87 15.76
C ARG A 317 -5.50 -4.01 16.37
N ASP A 318 -6.70 -3.69 16.87
CA ASP A 318 -7.64 -4.70 17.40
C ASP A 318 -8.36 -5.44 16.28
N THR A 319 -8.53 -4.79 15.13
CA THR A 319 -9.20 -5.34 13.96
C THR A 319 -8.41 -5.02 12.68
N THR A 320 -8.65 -5.80 11.63
CA THR A 320 -8.11 -5.53 10.29
C THR A 320 -9.16 -5.77 9.21
N GLU A 321 -9.11 -4.96 8.18
CA GLU A 321 -9.86 -5.16 6.94
C GLU A 321 -9.19 -6.20 5.98
N ARG A 322 -8.15 -6.90 6.46
CA ARG A 322 -7.41 -7.95 5.74
C ARG A 322 -7.49 -9.30 6.46
N PRO A 323 -8.71 -9.87 6.62
CA PRO A 323 -8.88 -11.12 7.35
C PRO A 323 -8.17 -12.31 6.70
N GLU A 324 -7.94 -12.26 5.38
CA GLU A 324 -7.22 -13.29 4.67
C GLU A 324 -5.76 -13.43 5.12
N ALA A 325 -5.10 -12.32 5.45
CA ALA A 325 -3.72 -12.34 5.94
C ALA A 325 -3.63 -13.01 7.32
N LEU A 326 -4.63 -12.81 8.18
CA LEU A 326 -4.74 -13.53 9.46
C LEU A 326 -4.95 -15.03 9.24
N ALA A 327 -5.89 -15.40 8.37
CA ALA A 327 -6.19 -16.80 8.06
C ALA A 327 -5.00 -17.52 7.41
N ALA A 328 -4.22 -16.82 6.59
CA ALA A 328 -3.00 -17.35 5.97
C ALA A 328 -1.82 -17.46 6.95
N GLY A 329 -1.87 -16.81 8.11
CA GLY A 329 -0.80 -16.80 9.09
C GLY A 329 0.38 -15.89 8.74
N THR A 330 0.23 -14.99 7.77
CA THR A 330 1.28 -14.02 7.38
C THR A 330 1.33 -12.81 8.31
N VAL A 331 0.22 -12.51 9.00
CA VAL A 331 0.12 -11.43 9.97
C VAL A 331 -0.55 -11.91 11.26
N LYS A 332 -0.29 -11.20 12.36
CA LYS A 332 -0.94 -11.43 13.67
C LYS A 332 -1.34 -10.11 14.29
N LEU A 333 -2.56 -10.03 14.84
CA LEU A 333 -3.02 -8.86 15.58
C LEU A 333 -2.47 -8.86 17.00
N VAL A 334 -1.80 -7.77 17.37
CA VAL A 334 -1.28 -7.55 18.74
C VAL A 334 -1.99 -6.39 19.44
N GLY A 335 -2.79 -5.60 18.73
CA GLY A 335 -3.43 -4.42 19.28
C GLY A 335 -2.42 -3.39 19.76
N THR A 336 -2.85 -2.56 20.69
CA THR A 336 -1.98 -1.66 21.46
C THR A 336 -1.61 -2.26 22.83
N ASP A 337 -1.78 -3.57 22.97
CA ASP A 337 -1.57 -4.32 24.20
C ASP A 337 -0.06 -4.56 24.43
N TYR A 338 0.46 -4.02 25.52
CA TYR A 338 1.86 -4.10 25.90
C TYR A 338 2.36 -5.56 25.96
N ASP A 339 1.64 -6.45 26.66
CA ASP A 339 2.08 -7.83 26.88
C ASP A 339 2.08 -8.63 25.56
N LYS A 340 1.10 -8.41 24.72
CA LYS A 340 1.03 -9.05 23.38
C LYS A 340 2.16 -8.57 22.48
N ILE A 341 2.44 -7.26 22.43
CA ILE A 341 3.53 -6.73 21.61
C ILE A 341 4.85 -7.32 22.06
N VAL A 342 5.14 -7.28 23.37
CA VAL A 342 6.40 -7.83 23.92
C VAL A 342 6.52 -9.32 23.68
N SER A 343 5.47 -10.10 23.95
CA SER A 343 5.51 -11.55 23.81
C SER A 343 5.66 -11.99 22.34
N GLU A 344 4.93 -11.37 21.41
CA GLU A 344 4.96 -11.77 20.01
C GLU A 344 6.24 -11.36 19.28
N VAL A 345 6.76 -10.15 19.56
CA VAL A 345 8.08 -9.75 19.04
C VAL A 345 9.16 -10.67 19.60
N SER A 346 9.12 -10.97 20.90
CA SER A 346 10.07 -11.90 21.53
C SER A 346 9.98 -13.30 20.91
N ALA A 347 8.77 -13.84 20.71
CA ALA A 347 8.60 -15.15 20.11
C ALA A 347 9.20 -15.21 18.69
N LEU A 348 9.00 -14.18 17.86
CA LEU A 348 9.59 -14.12 16.52
C LEU A 348 11.12 -13.96 16.54
N LEU A 349 11.68 -13.33 17.57
CA LEU A 349 13.13 -13.19 17.71
C LEU A 349 13.80 -14.43 18.30
N ASP A 350 13.13 -15.15 19.21
CA ASP A 350 13.71 -16.23 19.99
C ASP A 350 13.40 -17.63 19.41
N ASP A 351 12.29 -17.80 18.66
CA ASP A 351 11.85 -19.07 18.10
C ASP A 351 11.91 -19.03 16.56
N THR A 352 12.96 -19.67 16.02
CA THR A 352 13.18 -19.77 14.57
C THR A 352 12.03 -20.51 13.86
N ALA A 353 11.47 -21.56 14.48
CA ALA A 353 10.38 -22.32 13.87
C ALA A 353 9.11 -21.48 13.76
N TYR A 354 8.82 -20.66 14.77
CA TYR A 354 7.70 -19.72 14.71
C TYR A 354 7.92 -18.62 13.67
N TYR A 355 9.13 -18.07 13.62
CA TYR A 355 9.51 -17.11 12.58
C TYR A 355 9.35 -17.69 11.18
N ASP A 356 9.89 -18.88 10.93
CA ASP A 356 9.83 -19.55 9.63
C ASP A 356 8.38 -19.86 9.23
N ALA A 357 7.53 -20.27 10.16
CA ALA A 357 6.12 -20.51 9.90
C ALA A 357 5.39 -19.26 9.37
N MET A 358 5.67 -18.08 9.91
CA MET A 358 5.08 -16.83 9.45
C MET A 358 5.73 -16.31 8.17
N SER A 359 7.07 -16.36 8.08
CA SER A 359 7.82 -15.80 6.94
C SER A 359 7.61 -16.59 5.64
N GLN A 360 7.35 -17.90 5.74
CA GLN A 360 7.13 -18.78 4.60
C GLN A 360 5.64 -19.00 4.28
N ALA A 361 4.72 -18.43 5.08
CA ALA A 361 3.30 -18.50 4.81
C ALA A 361 2.96 -17.84 3.46
N VAL A 362 2.03 -18.44 2.74
CA VAL A 362 1.63 -17.96 1.40
C VAL A 362 0.88 -16.64 1.54
N ASN A 363 1.36 -15.61 0.86
CA ASN A 363 0.69 -14.31 0.83
C ASN A 363 -0.64 -14.41 0.06
N PRO A 364 -1.80 -14.20 0.70
CA PRO A 364 -3.09 -14.31 0.05
C PRO A 364 -3.35 -13.21 -0.99
N TYR A 365 -2.59 -12.12 -0.95
CA TYR A 365 -2.73 -10.97 -1.85
C TYR A 365 -1.96 -11.12 -3.16
N GLY A 366 -1.31 -12.25 -3.40
CA GLY A 366 -0.80 -12.60 -4.70
C GLY A 366 0.69 -12.93 -4.75
N ASP A 367 1.10 -13.24 -5.96
CA ASP A 367 2.41 -13.76 -6.35
C ASP A 367 3.20 -12.81 -7.26
N GLY A 368 2.72 -11.56 -7.45
CA GLY A 368 3.33 -10.55 -8.31
C GLY A 368 3.10 -10.78 -9.81
N LEU A 369 2.02 -11.47 -10.17
CA LEU A 369 1.59 -11.73 -11.55
C LEU A 369 0.18 -11.19 -11.84
N ALA A 370 -0.33 -10.30 -10.99
CA ALA A 370 -1.67 -9.75 -11.14
C ALA A 370 -1.80 -8.93 -12.43
N CYS A 371 -0.81 -8.11 -12.73
CA CYS A 371 -0.82 -7.27 -13.94
C CYS A 371 -0.87 -8.11 -15.21
N GLY A 372 -0.08 -9.18 -15.31
CA GLY A 372 -0.12 -10.10 -16.45
C GLY A 372 -1.49 -10.77 -16.65
N ARG A 373 -2.12 -11.21 -15.54
CA ARG A 373 -3.48 -11.79 -15.58
C ARG A 373 -4.53 -10.79 -16.07
N ILE A 374 -4.43 -9.53 -15.68
CA ILE A 374 -5.35 -8.46 -16.11
C ILE A 374 -5.19 -8.20 -17.62
N VAL A 375 -3.95 -8.06 -18.09
CA VAL A 375 -3.65 -7.81 -19.50
C VAL A 375 -4.12 -8.98 -20.38
N GLU A 376 -3.84 -10.23 -19.99
CA GLU A 376 -4.29 -11.42 -20.68
C GLU A 376 -5.81 -11.50 -20.75
N PHE A 377 -6.50 -11.26 -19.64
CA PHE A 377 -7.96 -11.25 -19.57
C PHE A 377 -8.59 -10.25 -20.54
N LEU A 378 -8.06 -9.02 -20.60
CA LEU A 378 -8.58 -7.99 -21.50
C LEU A 378 -8.22 -8.28 -22.97
N ASN A 379 -7.07 -8.91 -23.24
CA ASN A 379 -6.69 -9.29 -24.58
C ASN A 379 -7.63 -10.36 -25.19
N GLN A 380 -8.19 -11.22 -24.38
CA GLN A 380 -9.15 -12.25 -24.80
C GLN A 380 -10.57 -11.72 -25.04
N ARG A 381 -10.84 -10.44 -24.73
CA ARG A 381 -12.17 -9.79 -24.81
C ARG A 381 -12.27 -8.66 -25.84
N LYS A 382 -11.35 -8.63 -26.76
CA LYS A 382 -11.35 -7.71 -27.90
C LYS A 382 -12.44 -8.03 -28.91
#